data_e34c98df4ed5e72eae2ab71a5cd296d0
#
_entry.id   e34c98df4ed5e72eae2ab71a5cd296d0
#
_cell.length_a   1.000
_cell.length_b   1.000
_cell.length_c   1.000
_cell.angle_alpha   90.00
_cell.angle_beta   90.00
_cell.angle_gamma   90.00
#
_symmetry.space_group_name_H-M   'P 1'
#
loop_
_entity.id
_entity.type
_entity.pdbx_description
1 polymer ?
#
loop_
_entity_poly.entity_id
_entity_poly.type
_entity_poly.pdbx_seq_one_letter_code
_entity_poly.pdbx_strand_id
1 'polypeptide(L)'
;SLMPTGQQSGLADGRIDFLRSLADIVQGRIIVYNYPEIEDTVFGSYANKVCSSFTYQVRKLNFELMNLAQEYPNLFICDIAGLQNKFGRNFMFDSMVYVSTEMVLSIDALPYVAARTFDIICAVEGRFKKCLVLDLDNTIWGGVVGDDGWENIQVGHGLGIGKAFTEFQEWVKKLKNRGIIIAVCSKNDESKAKEPFEKNPEMVLKLDDIAVFVANWENKADNIRTIRDILNIGFDSMVFLDDNPFERNMVREHVPDVTVPELPEDPGEYLDR
;
A
#
# COMPACT_ATOMS: atom_id res chain seq x y z
N SER A 1 -10.27 12.80 -31.45
CA SER A 1 -10.54 12.56 -32.86
C SER A 1 -11.09 11.15 -33.05
N LEU A 2 -12.25 11.05 -33.74
CA LEU A 2 -12.81 9.76 -34.12
C LEU A 2 -11.86 9.10 -35.13
N MET A 3 -11.36 7.91 -34.84
CA MET A 3 -10.65 7.13 -35.85
C MET A 3 -11.63 6.66 -36.94
N PRO A 4 -11.24 6.67 -38.21
CA PRO A 4 -12.07 6.16 -39.29
C PRO A 4 -12.39 4.67 -39.06
N THR A 5 -13.60 4.28 -39.33
CA THR A 5 -14.16 2.93 -39.12
C THR A 5 -13.45 1.77 -39.84
N GLY A 6 -12.34 2.01 -40.52
CA GLY A 6 -11.52 1.00 -41.25
C GLY A 6 -10.17 0.67 -40.64
N GLN A 7 -9.72 1.37 -39.60
CA GLN A 7 -8.47 1.03 -38.89
C GLN A 7 -8.78 0.59 -37.46
N GLN A 8 -9.10 -0.67 -37.29
CA GLN A 8 -9.37 -1.27 -35.96
C GLN A 8 -8.10 -1.67 -35.19
N SER A 9 -6.90 -1.37 -35.65
CA SER A 9 -5.72 -1.38 -34.80
C SER A 9 -5.75 -0.11 -33.95
N GLY A 10 -6.34 -0.20 -32.77
CA GLY A 10 -6.49 0.95 -31.88
C GLY A 10 -5.14 1.41 -31.33
N LEU A 11 -5.12 2.60 -30.74
CA LEU A 11 -3.99 3.16 -29.98
C LEU A 11 -3.38 2.13 -29.01
N ALA A 12 -4.22 1.30 -28.37
CA ALA A 12 -3.81 0.27 -27.45
C ALA A 12 -2.92 -0.80 -28.14
N ASP A 13 -3.35 -1.34 -29.30
CA ASP A 13 -2.68 -2.46 -29.93
C ASP A 13 -1.27 -2.08 -30.38
N GLY A 14 -1.11 -0.96 -31.08
CA GLY A 14 0.21 -0.49 -31.53
C GLY A 14 1.18 -0.17 -30.39
N ARG A 15 0.67 0.31 -29.25
CA ARG A 15 1.51 0.59 -28.09
C ARG A 15 1.96 -0.70 -27.39
N ILE A 16 1.08 -1.67 -27.26
CA ILE A 16 1.40 -3.00 -26.68
C ILE A 16 2.41 -3.75 -27.56
N ASP A 17 2.23 -3.76 -28.89
CA ASP A 17 3.18 -4.40 -29.81
C ASP A 17 4.58 -3.79 -29.71
N PHE A 18 4.66 -2.47 -29.60
CA PHE A 18 5.93 -1.78 -29.36
C PHE A 18 6.59 -2.20 -28.05
N LEU A 19 5.82 -2.22 -26.94
CA LEU A 19 6.35 -2.59 -25.62
C LEU A 19 6.74 -4.07 -25.55
N ARG A 20 6.02 -4.94 -26.23
CA ARG A 20 6.36 -6.36 -26.39
C ARG A 20 7.71 -6.51 -27.08
N SER A 21 7.87 -5.86 -28.22
CA SER A 21 9.14 -5.87 -28.96
C SER A 21 10.31 -5.31 -28.15
N LEU A 22 10.06 -4.29 -27.34
CA LEU A 22 11.06 -3.72 -26.42
C LEU A 22 11.44 -4.71 -25.33
N ALA A 23 10.44 -5.39 -24.72
CA ALA A 23 10.65 -6.37 -23.66
C ALA A 23 11.40 -7.63 -24.14
N ASP A 24 11.22 -8.02 -25.40
CA ASP A 24 11.97 -9.12 -26.03
C ASP A 24 13.46 -8.82 -26.22
N ILE A 25 13.81 -7.54 -26.42
CA ILE A 25 15.19 -7.12 -26.72
C ILE A 25 15.95 -6.70 -25.45
N VAL A 26 15.27 -6.04 -24.53
CA VAL A 26 15.90 -5.43 -23.34
C VAL A 26 16.13 -6.48 -22.25
N GLN A 27 17.40 -6.74 -21.92
CA GLN A 27 17.77 -7.65 -20.84
C GLN A 27 17.61 -7.02 -19.43
N GLY A 28 17.47 -5.70 -19.34
CA GLY A 28 17.32 -4.94 -18.09
C GLY A 28 15.88 -4.85 -17.63
N ARG A 29 15.69 -4.17 -16.50
CA ARG A 29 14.35 -3.86 -15.97
C ARG A 29 13.72 -2.74 -16.78
N ILE A 30 12.44 -2.89 -17.09
CA ILE A 30 11.64 -1.91 -17.83
C ILE A 30 10.55 -1.41 -16.88
N ILE A 31 10.49 -0.10 -16.65
CA ILE A 31 9.38 0.52 -15.91
C ILE A 31 8.56 1.32 -16.91
N VAL A 32 7.28 0.97 -17.03
CA VAL A 32 6.30 1.66 -17.89
C VAL A 32 5.31 2.40 -16.99
N TYR A 33 4.91 3.58 -17.44
CA TYR A 33 3.82 4.32 -16.82
C TYR A 33 2.51 3.94 -17.52
N ASN A 34 1.49 3.58 -16.73
CA ASN A 34 0.15 3.46 -17.27
C ASN A 34 -0.47 4.86 -17.48
N TYR A 35 -1.63 4.92 -18.08
CA TYR A 35 -2.22 6.17 -18.56
C TYR A 35 -3.34 6.61 -17.64
N PRO A 36 -3.32 7.88 -17.16
CA PRO A 36 -4.45 8.46 -16.46
C PRO A 36 -5.66 8.55 -17.38
N GLU A 37 -6.85 8.37 -16.80
CA GLU A 37 -8.09 8.50 -17.54
C GLU A 37 -8.42 9.97 -17.80
N ILE A 38 -8.88 10.26 -19.02
CA ILE A 38 -9.37 11.56 -19.43
C ILE A 38 -10.85 11.40 -19.78
N GLU A 39 -11.69 12.29 -19.23
CA GLU A 39 -13.11 12.30 -19.56
C GLU A 39 -13.34 12.56 -21.04
N ASP A 40 -14.11 11.70 -21.70
CA ASP A 40 -14.52 11.90 -23.07
C ASP A 40 -15.76 12.84 -23.10
N THR A 41 -15.49 14.09 -23.41
CA THR A 41 -16.53 15.12 -23.42
C THR A 41 -17.46 15.02 -24.64
N VAL A 42 -17.11 14.21 -25.66
CA VAL A 42 -17.94 14.02 -26.86
C VAL A 42 -19.02 12.96 -26.61
N PHE A 43 -18.64 11.84 -26.02
CA PHE A 43 -19.56 10.72 -25.76
C PHE A 43 -20.03 10.66 -24.31
N GLY A 44 -19.39 11.37 -23.38
CA GLY A 44 -19.66 11.25 -21.95
C GLY A 44 -19.58 9.77 -21.49
N SER A 45 -20.50 9.33 -20.65
CA SER A 45 -20.54 7.94 -20.17
C SER A 45 -20.73 6.89 -21.27
N TYR A 46 -21.28 7.31 -22.44
CA TYR A 46 -21.48 6.40 -23.58
C TYR A 46 -20.16 6.01 -24.24
N ALA A 47 -19.07 6.75 -24.01
CA ALA A 47 -17.72 6.45 -24.48
C ALA A 47 -17.31 4.98 -24.15
N ASN A 48 -17.80 4.45 -23.03
CA ASN A 48 -17.54 3.06 -22.63
C ASN A 48 -18.09 2.00 -23.58
N LYS A 49 -19.06 2.35 -24.43
CA LYS A 49 -19.66 1.47 -25.45
C LYS A 49 -19.08 1.68 -26.85
N VAL A 50 -18.24 2.70 -27.03
CA VAL A 50 -17.66 3.09 -28.32
C VAL A 50 -16.19 2.67 -28.32
N CYS A 51 -15.87 1.56 -28.96
CA CYS A 51 -14.52 0.99 -28.96
C CYS A 51 -13.45 1.91 -29.60
N SER A 52 -13.84 2.88 -30.44
CA SER A 52 -12.98 3.89 -31.01
C SER A 52 -12.86 5.16 -30.15
N SER A 53 -13.60 5.26 -29.02
CA SER A 53 -13.48 6.38 -28.10
C SER A 53 -12.13 6.39 -27.37
N PHE A 54 -11.68 7.57 -26.98
CA PHE A 54 -10.42 7.71 -26.25
C PHE A 54 -10.48 7.01 -24.88
N THR A 55 -11.57 7.14 -24.16
CA THR A 55 -11.78 6.47 -22.86
C THR A 55 -11.66 4.94 -23.01
N TYR A 56 -12.35 4.35 -23.99
CA TYR A 56 -12.28 2.91 -24.23
C TYR A 56 -10.85 2.45 -24.55
N GLN A 57 -10.16 3.19 -25.43
CA GLN A 57 -8.80 2.85 -25.86
C GLN A 57 -7.79 2.96 -24.70
N VAL A 58 -7.89 3.97 -23.84
CA VAL A 58 -7.01 4.12 -22.68
C VAL A 58 -7.26 3.01 -21.65
N ARG A 59 -8.50 2.67 -21.38
CA ARG A 59 -8.85 1.56 -20.47
C ARG A 59 -8.36 0.21 -21.02
N LYS A 60 -8.57 -0.05 -22.30
CA LYS A 60 -8.02 -1.22 -22.97
C LYS A 60 -6.50 -1.25 -22.85
N LEU A 61 -5.82 -0.15 -23.15
CA LEU A 61 -4.36 -0.07 -23.07
C LEU A 61 -3.85 -0.36 -21.65
N ASN A 62 -4.46 0.22 -20.61
CA ASN A 62 -4.07 -0.05 -19.22
C ASN A 62 -4.31 -1.51 -18.83
N PHE A 63 -5.39 -2.13 -19.30
CA PHE A 63 -5.64 -3.54 -19.08
C PHE A 63 -4.61 -4.44 -19.78
N GLU A 64 -4.31 -4.16 -21.05
CA GLU A 64 -3.32 -4.93 -21.81
C GLU A 64 -1.89 -4.74 -21.27
N LEU A 65 -1.57 -3.57 -20.68
CA LEU A 65 -0.30 -3.37 -19.98
C LEU A 65 -0.16 -4.29 -18.75
N MET A 66 -1.25 -4.51 -18.02
CA MET A 66 -1.24 -5.46 -16.89
C MET A 66 -1.02 -6.90 -17.37
N ASN A 67 -1.65 -7.30 -18.48
CA ASN A 67 -1.44 -8.60 -19.09
C ASN A 67 0.01 -8.77 -19.56
N LEU A 68 0.55 -7.75 -20.24
CA LEU A 68 1.94 -7.75 -20.71
C LEU A 68 2.94 -7.87 -19.55
N ALA A 69 2.69 -7.19 -18.44
CA ALA A 69 3.56 -7.27 -17.26
C ALA A 69 3.52 -8.65 -16.58
N GLN A 70 2.47 -9.45 -16.77
CA GLN A 70 2.42 -10.85 -16.34
C GLN A 70 3.22 -11.77 -17.25
N GLU A 71 3.29 -11.47 -18.57
CA GLU A 71 4.06 -12.22 -19.54
C GLU A 71 5.57 -11.97 -19.39
N TYR A 72 5.97 -10.74 -18.99
CA TYR A 72 7.36 -10.29 -18.94
C TYR A 72 7.82 -9.98 -17.51
N PRO A 73 8.58 -10.87 -16.84
CA PRO A 73 9.04 -10.66 -15.47
C PRO A 73 9.95 -9.44 -15.25
N ASN A 74 10.52 -8.91 -16.31
CA ASN A 74 11.36 -7.70 -16.28
C ASN A 74 10.59 -6.40 -16.53
N LEU A 75 9.26 -6.46 -16.78
CA LEU A 75 8.41 -5.30 -17.03
C LEU A 75 7.57 -4.97 -15.79
N PHE A 76 7.66 -3.74 -15.32
CA PHE A 76 6.99 -3.20 -14.15
C PHE A 76 6.13 -2.01 -14.54
N ILE A 77 4.97 -1.86 -13.90
CA ILE A 77 4.04 -0.75 -14.15
C ILE A 77 4.09 0.23 -12.99
N CYS A 78 4.43 1.49 -13.27
CA CYS A 78 4.18 2.60 -12.38
C CYS A 78 2.75 3.11 -12.58
N ASP A 79 1.90 2.96 -11.56
CA ASP A 79 0.46 3.18 -11.64
C ASP A 79 0.09 4.66 -11.49
N ILE A 80 0.16 5.41 -12.60
CA ILE A 80 -0.25 6.82 -12.68
C ILE A 80 -1.77 6.97 -12.59
N ALA A 81 -2.53 6.01 -13.16
CA ALA A 81 -3.99 6.01 -13.03
C ALA A 81 -4.43 5.86 -11.58
N GLY A 82 -3.72 5.04 -10.78
CA GLY A 82 -3.93 4.92 -9.34
C GLY A 82 -3.61 6.22 -8.58
N LEU A 83 -2.55 6.93 -8.94
CA LEU A 83 -2.26 8.26 -8.38
C LEU A 83 -3.38 9.26 -8.71
N GLN A 84 -3.89 9.25 -9.94
CA GLN A 84 -5.02 10.09 -10.31
C GLN A 84 -6.28 9.75 -9.52
N ASN A 85 -6.53 8.47 -9.26
CA ASN A 85 -7.66 8.05 -8.42
C ASN A 85 -7.53 8.57 -6.98
N LYS A 86 -6.31 8.59 -6.44
CA LYS A 86 -6.03 9.09 -5.08
C LYS A 86 -6.14 10.62 -4.97
N PHE A 87 -5.53 11.35 -5.88
CA PHE A 87 -5.37 12.81 -5.76
C PHE A 87 -6.38 13.61 -6.60
N GLY A 88 -7.07 12.96 -7.52
CA GLY A 88 -7.98 13.59 -8.46
C GLY A 88 -7.26 14.17 -9.68
N ARG A 89 -8.04 14.34 -10.78
CA ARG A 89 -7.52 14.82 -12.05
C ARG A 89 -6.95 16.24 -11.98
N ASN A 90 -7.62 17.14 -11.23
CA ASN A 90 -7.22 18.55 -11.15
C ASN A 90 -5.85 18.73 -10.46
N PHE A 91 -5.46 17.79 -9.62
CA PHE A 91 -4.11 17.76 -9.03
C PHE A 91 -3.09 17.19 -10.02
N MET A 92 -3.46 16.14 -10.75
CA MET A 92 -2.54 15.43 -11.64
C MET A 92 -2.28 16.15 -12.98
N PHE A 93 -3.19 17.01 -13.43
CA PHE A 93 -3.14 17.66 -14.72
C PHE A 93 -3.34 19.17 -14.59
N ASP A 94 -2.46 19.94 -15.21
CA ASP A 94 -2.56 21.40 -15.32
C ASP A 94 -2.64 21.81 -16.80
N SER A 95 -3.76 22.39 -17.20
CA SER A 95 -4.00 22.77 -18.59
C SER A 95 -3.07 23.88 -19.08
N MET A 96 -2.62 24.79 -18.20
CA MET A 96 -1.70 25.89 -18.57
C MET A 96 -0.29 25.34 -18.77
N VAL A 97 0.14 24.42 -17.92
CA VAL A 97 1.41 23.72 -18.08
C VAL A 97 1.39 22.90 -19.38
N TYR A 98 0.31 22.16 -19.63
CA TYR A 98 0.18 21.35 -20.85
C TYR A 98 0.25 22.19 -22.13
N VAL A 99 -0.51 23.30 -22.21
CA VAL A 99 -0.52 24.19 -23.40
C VAL A 99 0.84 24.83 -23.66
N SER A 100 1.57 25.13 -22.58
CA SER A 100 2.86 25.83 -22.68
C SER A 100 4.05 24.89 -22.93
N THR A 101 3.97 23.64 -22.48
CA THR A 101 5.13 22.72 -22.41
C THR A 101 4.86 21.31 -22.95
N GLU A 102 3.62 20.98 -23.28
CA GLU A 102 3.14 19.63 -23.62
C GLU A 102 3.30 18.61 -22.48
N MET A 103 3.62 19.05 -21.26
CA MET A 103 3.68 18.16 -20.10
C MET A 103 2.27 17.73 -19.69
N VAL A 104 2.03 16.41 -19.67
CA VAL A 104 0.73 15.82 -19.31
C VAL A 104 0.49 15.88 -17.79
N LEU A 105 1.55 15.76 -17.01
CA LEU A 105 1.47 15.82 -15.56
C LEU A 105 1.74 17.23 -15.05
N SER A 106 1.00 17.63 -14.01
CA SER A 106 1.28 18.88 -13.31
C SER A 106 2.64 18.79 -12.59
N ILE A 107 3.25 19.93 -12.33
CA ILE A 107 4.52 20.00 -11.61
C ILE A 107 4.38 19.41 -10.19
N ASP A 108 3.24 19.68 -9.54
CA ASP A 108 2.97 19.19 -8.17
C ASP A 108 2.78 17.67 -8.10
N ALA A 109 2.41 17.02 -9.21
CA ALA A 109 2.30 15.56 -9.28
C ALA A 109 3.66 14.85 -9.42
N LEU A 110 4.69 15.52 -9.95
CA LEU A 110 5.98 14.88 -10.25
C LEU A 110 6.66 14.22 -9.03
N PRO A 111 6.68 14.83 -7.82
CA PRO A 111 7.26 14.17 -6.65
C PRO A 111 6.59 12.81 -6.31
N TYR A 112 5.27 12.72 -6.47
CA TYR A 112 4.53 11.48 -6.21
C TYR A 112 4.81 10.41 -7.25
N VAL A 113 4.94 10.80 -8.52
CA VAL A 113 5.33 9.89 -9.59
C VAL A 113 6.77 9.39 -9.38
N ALA A 114 7.68 10.28 -9.01
CA ALA A 114 9.06 9.94 -8.71
C ALA A 114 9.15 8.97 -7.51
N ALA A 115 8.38 9.22 -6.43
CA ALA A 115 8.33 8.34 -5.28
C ALA A 115 7.83 6.94 -5.67
N ARG A 116 6.73 6.82 -6.44
CA ARG A 116 6.23 5.53 -6.92
C ARG A 116 7.22 4.79 -7.81
N THR A 117 7.94 5.52 -8.66
CA THR A 117 8.99 4.93 -9.50
C THR A 117 10.14 4.42 -8.64
N PHE A 118 10.55 5.18 -7.64
CA PHE A 118 11.60 4.80 -6.70
C PHE A 118 11.22 3.59 -5.86
N ASP A 119 9.95 3.48 -5.42
CA ASP A 119 9.43 2.31 -4.71
C ASP A 119 9.58 1.02 -5.54
N ILE A 120 9.29 1.10 -6.86
CA ILE A 120 9.48 -0.04 -7.77
C ILE A 120 10.95 -0.41 -7.85
N ILE A 121 11.84 0.56 -8.02
CA ILE A 121 13.30 0.32 -8.07
C ILE A 121 13.77 -0.34 -6.77
N CYS A 122 13.37 0.18 -5.63
CA CYS A 122 13.70 -0.41 -4.32
C CYS A 122 13.18 -1.84 -4.19
N ALA A 123 11.95 -2.10 -4.62
CA ALA A 123 11.37 -3.44 -4.56
C ALA A 123 12.13 -4.44 -5.46
N VAL A 124 12.49 -4.02 -6.67
CA VAL A 124 13.28 -4.82 -7.61
C VAL A 124 14.69 -5.13 -7.09
N GLU A 125 15.30 -4.22 -6.34
CA GLU A 125 16.59 -4.39 -5.69
C GLU A 125 16.51 -5.13 -4.34
N GLY A 126 15.32 -5.58 -3.93
CA GLY A 126 15.11 -6.25 -2.65
C GLY A 126 15.17 -5.32 -1.43
N ARG A 127 15.20 -4.00 -1.64
CA ARG A 127 15.17 -2.96 -0.60
C ARG A 127 13.71 -2.64 -0.25
N PHE A 128 13.05 -3.52 0.45
CA PHE A 128 11.68 -3.34 0.94
C PHE A 128 11.55 -3.74 2.41
N LYS A 129 10.50 -3.28 3.05
CA LYS A 129 10.21 -3.62 4.44
C LYS A 129 9.83 -5.10 4.56
N LYS A 130 10.44 -5.80 5.53
CA LYS A 130 10.29 -7.26 5.71
C LYS A 130 9.55 -7.63 6.98
N CYS A 131 9.49 -6.71 7.95
CA CYS A 131 8.86 -6.95 9.23
C CYS A 131 7.95 -5.78 9.62
N LEU A 132 6.75 -6.11 10.05
CA LEU A 132 5.80 -5.19 10.66
C LEU A 132 5.72 -5.50 12.15
N VAL A 133 6.14 -4.55 12.98
CA VAL A 133 6.06 -4.63 14.44
C VAL A 133 4.84 -3.82 14.88
N LEU A 134 3.93 -4.46 15.60
CA LEU A 134 2.66 -3.91 16.01
C LEU A 134 2.62 -3.71 17.53
N ASP A 135 2.16 -2.56 17.98
CA ASP A 135 1.53 -2.45 19.28
C ASP A 135 0.16 -3.16 19.29
N LEU A 136 -0.45 -3.31 20.43
CA LEU A 136 -1.71 -4.02 20.61
C LEU A 136 -2.86 -3.08 20.91
N ASP A 137 -2.89 -2.52 22.13
CA ASP A 137 -3.97 -1.67 22.65
C ASP A 137 -4.15 -0.42 21.77
N ASN A 138 -5.37 -0.12 21.38
CA ASN A 138 -5.74 0.96 20.47
C ASN A 138 -5.02 0.95 19.10
N THR A 139 -4.26 -0.11 18.80
CA THR A 139 -3.58 -0.29 17.50
C THR A 139 -4.22 -1.42 16.69
N ILE A 140 -4.40 -2.63 17.26
CA ILE A 140 -5.05 -3.76 16.58
C ILE A 140 -6.43 -4.10 17.13
N TRP A 141 -6.80 -3.53 18.25
CA TRP A 141 -8.15 -3.49 18.83
C TRP A 141 -8.33 -2.19 19.58
N GLY A 142 -9.57 -1.77 19.80
CA GLY A 142 -9.86 -0.61 20.64
C GLY A 142 -9.96 -1.00 22.11
N GLY A 143 -9.45 -0.14 22.98
CA GLY A 143 -9.40 -0.38 24.43
C GLY A 143 -8.06 -0.92 24.91
N VAL A 144 -7.93 -1.08 26.21
CA VAL A 144 -6.73 -1.54 26.93
C VAL A 144 -7.02 -2.89 27.55
N VAL A 145 -6.43 -3.96 27.01
CA VAL A 145 -6.77 -5.34 27.45
C VAL A 145 -6.48 -5.58 28.92
N GLY A 146 -5.47 -4.92 29.48
CA GLY A 146 -5.12 -5.02 30.89
C GLY A 146 -6.21 -4.51 31.84
N ASP A 147 -6.94 -3.48 31.42
CA ASP A 147 -7.98 -2.81 32.20
C ASP A 147 -9.39 -3.32 31.84
N ASP A 148 -9.68 -3.47 30.55
CA ASP A 148 -11.01 -3.79 30.02
C ASP A 148 -11.29 -5.31 29.99
N GLY A 149 -10.24 -6.13 29.95
CA GLY A 149 -10.35 -7.55 29.67
C GLY A 149 -10.59 -7.86 28.18
N TRP A 150 -10.29 -9.07 27.77
CA TRP A 150 -10.41 -9.50 26.37
C TRP A 150 -11.86 -9.52 25.85
N GLU A 151 -12.85 -9.59 26.75
CA GLU A 151 -14.27 -9.58 26.42
C GLU A 151 -14.78 -8.21 25.98
N ASN A 152 -14.14 -7.14 26.45
CA ASN A 152 -14.63 -5.76 26.27
C ASN A 152 -13.79 -4.95 25.27
N ILE A 153 -12.72 -5.49 24.72
CA ILE A 153 -11.98 -4.84 23.63
C ILE A 153 -12.86 -4.70 22.39
N GLN A 154 -12.62 -3.66 21.62
CA GLN A 154 -13.41 -3.34 20.44
C GLN A 154 -12.75 -3.95 19.20
N VAL A 155 -13.29 -5.07 18.75
CA VAL A 155 -12.92 -5.79 17.53
C VAL A 155 -14.13 -6.60 17.06
N GLY A 156 -14.31 -6.77 15.77
CA GLY A 156 -15.42 -7.56 15.21
C GLY A 156 -16.02 -6.94 13.95
N HIS A 157 -16.79 -7.74 13.22
CA HIS A 157 -17.42 -7.32 11.95
C HIS A 157 -18.71 -6.50 12.14
N GLY A 158 -19.15 -6.26 13.37
CA GLY A 158 -20.29 -5.41 13.68
C GLY A 158 -20.06 -3.95 13.24
N LEU A 159 -21.14 -3.15 13.25
CA LEU A 159 -21.01 -1.69 13.00
C LEU A 159 -20.29 -1.02 14.15
N GLY A 160 -19.47 -0.02 13.83
CA GLY A 160 -18.73 0.78 14.79
C GLY A 160 -17.21 0.59 14.68
N ILE A 161 -16.51 1.12 15.68
CA ILE A 161 -15.04 1.20 15.65
C ILE A 161 -14.36 -0.18 15.60
N GLY A 162 -14.96 -1.21 16.18
CA GLY A 162 -14.45 -2.59 16.14
C GLY A 162 -14.24 -3.10 14.71
N LYS A 163 -15.08 -2.65 13.76
CA LYS A 163 -14.93 -2.99 12.35
C LYS A 163 -13.64 -2.42 11.75
N ALA A 164 -13.27 -1.20 12.08
CA ALA A 164 -12.04 -0.58 11.59
C ALA A 164 -10.79 -1.39 12.01
N PHE A 165 -10.75 -1.81 13.28
CA PHE A 165 -9.67 -2.66 13.76
C PHE A 165 -9.67 -4.05 13.10
N THR A 166 -10.84 -4.62 12.82
CA THR A 166 -10.96 -5.89 12.10
C THR A 166 -10.42 -5.77 10.67
N GLU A 167 -10.81 -4.72 9.93
CA GLU A 167 -10.30 -4.45 8.58
C GLU A 167 -8.78 -4.22 8.58
N PHE A 168 -8.27 -3.54 9.60
CA PHE A 168 -6.83 -3.38 9.78
C PHE A 168 -6.12 -4.72 10.02
N GLN A 169 -6.66 -5.60 10.89
CA GLN A 169 -6.12 -6.95 11.10
C GLN A 169 -6.17 -7.79 9.82
N GLU A 170 -7.23 -7.68 9.01
CA GLU A 170 -7.32 -8.35 7.71
C GLU A 170 -6.22 -7.87 6.74
N TRP A 171 -5.94 -6.57 6.73
CA TRP A 171 -4.85 -6.01 5.95
C TRP A 171 -3.49 -6.55 6.42
N VAL A 172 -3.23 -6.57 7.73
CA VAL A 172 -2.01 -7.17 8.31
C VAL A 172 -1.88 -8.63 7.91
N LYS A 173 -2.99 -9.39 7.94
CA LYS A 173 -3.03 -10.79 7.50
C LYS A 173 -2.67 -10.95 6.02
N LYS A 174 -3.12 -10.04 5.16
CA LYS A 174 -2.74 -10.00 3.74
C LYS A 174 -1.25 -9.71 3.57
N LEU A 175 -0.67 -8.81 4.36
CA LEU A 175 0.79 -8.57 4.37
C LEU A 175 1.57 -9.82 4.78
N LYS A 176 1.15 -10.50 5.86
CA LYS A 176 1.75 -11.77 6.27
C LYS A 176 1.71 -12.82 5.16
N ASN A 177 0.57 -12.96 4.48
CA ASN A 177 0.42 -13.90 3.36
C ASN A 177 1.31 -13.55 2.15
N ARG A 178 1.75 -12.30 2.03
CA ARG A 178 2.75 -11.87 1.05
C ARG A 178 4.20 -12.09 1.49
N GLY A 179 4.42 -12.63 2.70
CA GLY A 179 5.74 -12.91 3.24
C GLY A 179 6.31 -11.84 4.18
N ILE A 180 5.51 -10.84 4.59
CA ILE A 180 5.93 -9.89 5.63
C ILE A 180 5.84 -10.57 6.99
N ILE A 181 6.92 -10.50 7.76
CA ILE A 181 6.98 -11.02 9.13
C ILE A 181 6.16 -10.10 10.03
N ILE A 182 5.30 -10.68 10.87
CA ILE A 182 4.55 -9.93 11.87
C ILE A 182 5.17 -10.18 13.25
N ALA A 183 5.45 -9.11 13.98
CA ALA A 183 5.91 -9.15 15.35
C ALA A 183 5.06 -8.23 16.22
N VAL A 184 5.01 -8.50 17.50
CA VAL A 184 4.31 -7.71 18.51
C VAL A 184 5.32 -7.07 19.46
N CYS A 185 5.12 -5.78 19.76
CA CYS A 185 5.87 -5.01 20.74
C CYS A 185 4.90 -4.16 21.57
N SER A 186 4.46 -4.67 22.72
CA SER A 186 3.44 -4.02 23.54
C SER A 186 3.87 -3.85 25.00
N LYS A 187 3.39 -2.79 25.65
CA LYS A 187 3.51 -2.56 27.10
C LYS A 187 2.33 -3.21 27.81
N ASN A 188 2.45 -4.50 28.06
CA ASN A 188 1.41 -5.32 28.69
C ASN A 188 2.02 -6.51 29.42
N ASP A 189 1.26 -7.13 30.31
CA ASP A 189 1.59 -8.46 30.78
C ASP A 189 1.36 -9.47 29.64
N GLU A 190 2.37 -10.27 29.31
CA GLU A 190 2.33 -11.17 28.13
C GLU A 190 1.12 -12.11 28.16
N SER A 191 0.79 -12.67 29.33
CA SER A 191 -0.36 -13.56 29.49
C SER A 191 -1.69 -12.84 29.17
N LYS A 192 -1.83 -11.58 29.57
CA LYS A 192 -3.00 -10.76 29.28
C LYS A 192 -3.07 -10.36 27.80
N ALA A 193 -1.93 -9.97 27.25
CA ALA A 193 -1.81 -9.60 25.85
C ALA A 193 -2.16 -10.72 24.86
N LYS A 194 -1.97 -11.99 25.27
CA LYS A 194 -2.32 -13.17 24.46
C LYS A 194 -3.79 -13.59 24.56
N GLU A 195 -4.49 -13.22 25.62
CA GLU A 195 -5.90 -13.62 25.82
C GLU A 195 -6.82 -13.28 24.66
N PRO A 196 -6.78 -12.07 24.03
CA PRO A 196 -7.62 -11.77 22.88
C PRO A 196 -7.41 -12.74 21.72
N PHE A 197 -6.16 -13.06 21.40
CA PHE A 197 -5.82 -13.98 20.31
C PHE A 197 -6.33 -15.41 20.53
N GLU A 198 -6.39 -15.85 21.79
CA GLU A 198 -6.78 -17.20 22.19
C GLU A 198 -8.28 -17.35 22.40
N LYS A 199 -8.92 -16.32 22.96
CA LYS A 199 -10.29 -16.41 23.49
C LYS A 199 -11.32 -15.64 22.68
N ASN A 200 -10.93 -14.51 22.05
CA ASN A 200 -11.90 -13.69 21.32
C ASN A 200 -12.13 -14.25 19.90
N PRO A 201 -13.35 -14.71 19.58
CA PRO A 201 -13.66 -15.31 18.27
C PRO A 201 -13.61 -14.27 17.12
N GLU A 202 -13.78 -12.98 17.43
CA GLU A 202 -13.77 -11.89 16.43
C GLU A 202 -12.35 -11.49 16.01
N MET A 203 -11.31 -11.95 16.70
CA MET A 203 -9.93 -11.67 16.31
C MET A 203 -9.56 -12.36 15.00
N VAL A 204 -9.13 -11.58 14.00
CA VAL A 204 -8.66 -12.09 12.69
C VAL A 204 -7.24 -12.61 12.78
N LEU A 205 -6.34 -11.87 13.45
CA LEU A 205 -4.98 -12.33 13.72
C LEU A 205 -5.00 -13.39 14.83
N LYS A 206 -4.18 -14.41 14.66
CA LYS A 206 -3.99 -15.49 15.64
C LYS A 206 -2.52 -15.52 16.07
N LEU A 207 -2.20 -16.13 17.18
CA LEU A 207 -0.82 -16.24 17.67
C LEU A 207 0.12 -16.86 16.62
N ASP A 208 -0.35 -17.81 15.83
CA ASP A 208 0.42 -18.43 14.74
C ASP A 208 0.75 -17.49 13.58
N ASP A 209 0.12 -16.33 13.52
CA ASP A 209 0.45 -15.30 12.54
C ASP A 209 1.66 -14.45 12.98
N ILE A 210 2.03 -14.51 14.25
CA ILE A 210 3.03 -13.66 14.90
C ILE A 210 4.32 -14.43 15.09
N ALA A 211 5.39 -13.99 14.46
CA ALA A 211 6.68 -14.66 14.53
C ALA A 211 7.42 -14.40 15.85
N VAL A 212 7.28 -13.20 16.40
CA VAL A 212 7.90 -12.79 17.66
C VAL A 212 6.88 -11.98 18.46
N PHE A 213 6.64 -12.40 19.71
CA PHE A 213 5.70 -11.73 20.61
C PHE A 213 6.46 -11.23 21.83
N VAL A 214 6.59 -9.90 21.97
CA VAL A 214 7.22 -9.25 23.11
C VAL A 214 6.20 -8.34 23.77
N ALA A 215 5.74 -8.71 24.94
CA ALA A 215 4.86 -7.91 25.77
C ALA A 215 5.44 -7.86 27.19
N ASN A 216 5.89 -6.69 27.59
CA ASN A 216 6.46 -6.41 28.89
C ASN A 216 6.40 -4.89 29.15
N TRP A 217 6.84 -4.45 30.34
CA TRP A 217 6.83 -3.04 30.76
C TRP A 217 8.14 -2.30 30.44
N GLU A 218 9.03 -2.92 29.67
CA GLU A 218 10.26 -2.29 29.23
C GLU A 218 10.00 -1.27 28.10
N ASN A 219 11.03 -0.49 27.80
CA ASN A 219 10.94 0.50 26.73
C ASN A 219 10.83 -0.18 25.35
N LYS A 220 9.93 0.32 24.51
CA LYS A 220 9.66 -0.26 23.20
C LYS A 220 10.87 -0.27 22.25
N ALA A 221 11.77 0.71 22.36
CA ALA A 221 12.98 0.73 21.55
C ALA A 221 13.92 -0.46 21.89
N ASP A 222 14.02 -0.84 23.16
CA ASP A 222 14.81 -2.01 23.60
C ASP A 222 14.13 -3.31 23.17
N ASN A 223 12.80 -3.37 23.28
CA ASN A 223 12.03 -4.50 22.78
C ASN A 223 12.15 -4.69 21.26
N ILE A 224 12.19 -3.60 20.49
CA ILE A 224 12.42 -3.65 19.04
C ILE A 224 13.84 -4.15 18.73
N ARG A 225 14.86 -3.80 19.52
CA ARG A 225 16.21 -4.38 19.40
C ARG A 225 16.18 -5.89 19.64
N THR A 226 15.48 -6.34 20.67
CA THR A 226 15.28 -7.76 20.96
C THR A 226 14.58 -8.50 19.82
N ILE A 227 13.51 -7.94 19.26
CA ILE A 227 12.79 -8.50 18.11
C ILE A 227 13.72 -8.61 16.90
N ARG A 228 14.49 -7.55 16.62
CA ARG A 228 15.48 -7.54 15.55
C ARG A 228 16.52 -8.64 15.70
N ASP A 229 17.04 -8.84 16.90
CA ASP A 229 18.06 -9.84 17.18
C ASP A 229 17.50 -11.27 17.03
N ILE A 230 16.27 -11.51 17.49
CA ILE A 230 15.58 -12.81 17.31
C ILE A 230 15.36 -13.10 15.82
N LEU A 231 14.91 -12.11 15.04
CA LEU A 231 14.61 -12.27 13.62
C LEU A 231 15.87 -12.19 12.73
N ASN A 232 16.96 -11.70 13.26
CA ASN A 232 18.23 -11.49 12.55
C ASN A 232 18.07 -10.69 11.24
N ILE A 233 17.38 -9.56 11.32
CA ILE A 233 17.13 -8.63 10.20
C ILE A 233 17.65 -7.23 10.51
N GLY A 234 17.84 -6.38 9.48
CA GLY A 234 18.21 -4.97 9.69
C GLY A 234 17.03 -4.12 10.18
N PHE A 235 17.29 -3.07 10.98
CA PHE A 235 16.28 -2.10 11.40
C PHE A 235 15.63 -1.39 10.20
N ASP A 236 16.38 -1.13 9.14
CA ASP A 236 15.91 -0.55 7.88
C ASP A 236 14.81 -1.38 7.18
N SER A 237 14.72 -2.68 7.52
CA SER A 237 13.69 -3.60 7.02
C SER A 237 12.44 -3.64 7.89
N MET A 238 12.40 -2.89 9.02
CA MET A 238 11.31 -2.91 9.99
C MET A 238 10.41 -1.69 9.87
N VAL A 239 9.12 -1.89 10.12
CA VAL A 239 8.12 -0.83 10.32
C VAL A 239 7.49 -1.05 11.68
N PHE A 240 7.38 0.00 12.49
CA PHE A 240 6.72 -0.03 13.79
C PHE A 240 5.45 0.81 13.75
N LEU A 241 4.33 0.21 14.14
CA LEU A 241 3.02 0.87 14.25
C LEU A 241 2.55 0.89 15.70
N ASP A 242 2.13 2.06 16.14
CA ASP A 242 1.70 2.34 17.51
C ASP A 242 0.77 3.56 17.50
N ASP A 243 -0.34 3.54 18.20
CA ASP A 243 -1.26 4.67 18.29
C ASP A 243 -0.70 5.82 19.12
N ASN A 244 0.18 5.52 20.11
CA ASN A 244 0.72 6.49 21.05
C ASN A 244 1.87 7.30 20.42
N PRO A 245 1.71 8.63 20.21
CA PRO A 245 2.75 9.47 19.64
C PRO A 245 4.04 9.53 20.48
N PHE A 246 3.94 9.36 21.81
CA PHE A 246 5.11 9.32 22.67
C PHE A 246 5.99 8.11 22.39
N GLU A 247 5.38 6.91 22.26
CA GLU A 247 6.09 5.68 21.94
C GLU A 247 6.70 5.74 20.53
N ARG A 248 5.95 6.26 19.56
CA ARG A 248 6.48 6.47 18.19
C ARG A 248 7.71 7.37 18.20
N ASN A 249 7.65 8.51 18.89
CA ASN A 249 8.77 9.45 18.96
C ASN A 249 9.98 8.84 19.67
N MET A 250 9.76 8.10 20.76
CA MET A 250 10.83 7.39 21.45
C MET A 250 11.54 6.39 20.53
N VAL A 251 10.79 5.62 19.74
CA VAL A 251 11.40 4.67 18.78
C VAL A 251 12.14 5.41 17.67
N ARG A 252 11.61 6.50 17.11
CA ARG A 252 12.31 7.34 16.11
C ARG A 252 13.64 7.88 16.61
N GLU A 253 13.67 8.28 17.89
CA GLU A 253 14.87 8.88 18.51
C GLU A 253 15.94 7.84 18.82
N HIS A 254 15.52 6.67 19.35
CA HIS A 254 16.47 5.65 19.83
C HIS A 254 16.80 4.55 18.82
N VAL A 255 15.99 4.37 17.78
CA VAL A 255 16.18 3.39 16.70
C VAL A 255 15.83 4.03 15.35
N PRO A 256 16.61 5.02 14.89
CA PRO A 256 16.24 5.90 13.77
C PRO A 256 16.10 5.18 12.42
N ASP A 257 16.69 4.00 12.26
CA ASP A 257 16.60 3.22 11.03
C ASP A 257 15.26 2.48 10.88
N VAL A 258 14.48 2.35 11.97
CA VAL A 258 13.13 1.78 11.92
C VAL A 258 12.18 2.81 11.30
N THR A 259 11.39 2.39 10.35
CA THR A 259 10.32 3.25 9.81
C THR A 259 9.15 3.29 10.79
N VAL A 260 8.82 4.48 11.26
CA VAL A 260 7.70 4.70 12.20
C VAL A 260 6.73 5.71 11.56
N PRO A 261 5.71 5.25 10.82
CA PRO A 261 4.71 6.15 10.24
C PRO A 261 3.83 6.78 11.30
N GLU A 262 3.18 7.89 10.95
CA GLU A 262 2.09 8.43 11.76
C GLU A 262 0.84 7.55 11.56
N LEU A 263 0.20 7.20 12.67
CA LEU A 263 -1.15 6.65 12.63
C LEU A 263 -2.17 7.77 12.86
N PRO A 264 -3.27 7.82 12.09
CA PRO A 264 -4.39 8.68 12.37
C PRO A 264 -4.96 8.43 13.77
N GLU A 265 -5.64 9.44 14.34
CA GLU A 265 -6.38 9.26 15.61
C GLU A 265 -7.62 8.37 15.41
N ASP A 266 -8.25 8.46 14.22
CA ASP A 266 -9.40 7.60 13.85
C ASP A 266 -8.90 6.30 13.21
N PRO A 267 -9.12 5.14 13.83
CA PRO A 267 -8.76 3.85 13.25
C PRO A 267 -9.42 3.56 11.89
N GLY A 268 -10.55 4.20 11.58
CA GLY A 268 -11.20 4.13 10.27
C GLY A 268 -10.31 4.66 9.12
N GLU A 269 -9.34 5.53 9.44
CA GLU A 269 -8.42 6.10 8.46
C GLU A 269 -7.08 5.34 8.34
N TYR A 270 -6.86 4.26 9.12
CA TYR A 270 -5.57 3.56 9.14
C TYR A 270 -5.15 3.03 7.76
N LEU A 271 -6.11 2.64 6.94
CA LEU A 271 -5.86 2.08 5.61
C LEU A 271 -5.89 3.12 4.47
N ASP A 272 -6.26 4.36 4.74
CA ASP A 272 -6.40 5.41 3.74
C ASP A 272 -5.08 6.17 3.46
N ARG A 273 -4.00 5.92 4.21
CA ARG A 273 -2.72 6.64 4.15
C ARG A 273 -1.58 5.82 3.57
#